data_1704ea6d35b3915ba97df4f714e1ac76
#
_entry.id   1704ea6d35b3915ba97df4f714e1ac76
#
_cell.length_a   1.000
_cell.length_b   1.000
_cell.length_c   1.000
_cell.angle_alpha   90.00
_cell.angle_beta   90.00
_cell.angle_gamma   90.00
#
_symmetry.space_group_name_H-M   'P 1'
#
loop_
_entity.id
_entity.type
_entity.pdbx_description
1 polymer ?
#
loop_
_entity_poly.entity_id
_entity_poly.type
_entity_poly.pdbx_seq_one_letter_code
_entity_poly.pdbx_strand_id
1 'polypeptide(L)' 'MADLNVKIGSLKLKNPVMTASGTFGYGLEFADFVPLDGIGGIIVKGTTLNPREGNDYPRMAETASGMLNCVGLQNKGV' A
#
# COMPACT_ATOMS: atom_id res chain seq x y z
N MET A 1 -24.35 -17.49 -6.64
CA MET A 1 -23.30 -16.55 -6.15
C MET A 1 -22.08 -16.69 -7.05
N ALA A 2 -21.55 -15.58 -7.52
CA ALA A 2 -20.34 -15.63 -8.34
C ALA A 2 -19.14 -16.08 -7.51
N ASP A 3 -18.27 -16.87 -8.12
CA ASP A 3 -17.01 -17.27 -7.52
C ASP A 3 -15.96 -16.21 -7.89
N LEU A 4 -15.47 -15.47 -6.90
CA LEU A 4 -14.49 -14.42 -7.09
C LEU A 4 -13.07 -14.87 -6.82
N ASN A 5 -12.86 -16.13 -6.44
CA ASN A 5 -11.51 -16.64 -6.18
C ASN A 5 -10.63 -16.54 -7.42
N VAL A 6 -9.39 -16.08 -7.20
CA VAL A 6 -8.39 -15.96 -8.27
C VAL A 6 -7.07 -16.57 -7.82
N LYS A 7 -6.23 -16.93 -8.79
CA LYS A 7 -4.87 -17.43 -8.53
C LYS A 7 -3.86 -16.60 -9.29
N ILE A 8 -2.77 -16.24 -8.60
CA ILE A 8 -1.61 -15.62 -9.21
C ILE A 8 -0.43 -16.57 -8.93
N GLY A 9 -0.07 -17.39 -9.92
CA GLY A 9 0.86 -18.48 -9.70
C GLY A 9 0.32 -19.44 -8.65
N SER A 10 1.04 -19.65 -7.57
CA SER A 10 0.61 -20.49 -6.45
C SER A 10 -0.18 -19.73 -5.38
N LEU A 11 -0.27 -18.40 -5.51
CA LEU A 11 -0.98 -17.56 -4.55
C LEU A 11 -2.48 -17.57 -4.83
N LYS A 12 -3.27 -17.97 -3.83
CA LYS A 12 -4.73 -18.04 -3.93
C LYS A 12 -5.34 -16.84 -3.19
N LEU A 13 -6.19 -16.09 -3.88
CA LEU A 13 -6.88 -14.93 -3.32
C LEU A 13 -8.39 -15.17 -3.37
N LYS A 14 -9.10 -14.75 -2.33
CA LYS A 14 -10.56 -14.92 -2.26
C LYS A 14 -11.33 -14.03 -3.23
N ASN A 15 -10.70 -12.94 -3.70
CA ASN A 15 -11.24 -12.07 -4.74
C ASN A 15 -10.10 -11.30 -5.39
N PRO A 16 -10.33 -10.66 -6.55
CA PRO A 16 -9.26 -9.97 -7.29
C PRO A 16 -8.95 -8.56 -6.81
N VAL A 17 -9.58 -8.09 -5.74
CA VAL A 17 -9.36 -6.72 -5.26
C VAL A 17 -8.12 -6.68 -4.37
N MET A 18 -7.19 -5.81 -4.69
CA MET A 18 -5.96 -5.59 -3.93
C MET A 18 -5.69 -4.10 -3.80
N THR A 19 -5.07 -3.70 -2.70
CA THR A 19 -4.60 -2.33 -2.56
C THR A 19 -3.29 -2.15 -3.33
N ALA A 20 -2.97 -0.90 -3.67
CA ALA A 20 -1.74 -0.58 -4.39
C ALA A 20 -0.72 0.04 -3.43
N SER A 21 0.56 -0.30 -3.65
CA SER A 21 1.66 0.31 -2.92
C SER A 21 1.60 1.83 -3.04
N GLY A 22 1.88 2.53 -1.95
CA GLY A 22 1.85 3.99 -1.90
C GLY A 22 0.49 4.62 -1.63
N THR A 23 -0.57 3.82 -1.54
CA THR A 23 -1.93 4.33 -1.34
C THR A 23 -2.59 3.88 -0.04
N PHE A 24 -2.05 2.86 0.62
CA PHE A 24 -2.73 2.22 1.75
C PHE A 24 -1.80 1.95 2.95
N GLY A 25 -0.63 2.58 2.99
CA GLY A 25 0.33 2.42 4.09
C GLY A 25 0.68 0.94 4.31
N TYR A 26 0.59 0.50 5.55
CA TYR A 26 0.79 -0.92 5.92
C TYR A 26 -0.54 -1.69 6.01
N GLY A 27 -1.67 -1.02 5.82
CA GLY A 27 -2.99 -1.61 5.82
C GLY A 27 -3.72 -1.50 7.16
N LEU A 28 -3.08 -1.84 8.27
CA LEU A 28 -3.73 -1.87 9.58
C LEU A 28 -4.26 -0.51 10.04
N GLU A 29 -3.67 0.59 9.57
CA GLU A 29 -4.11 1.94 9.87
C GLU A 29 -5.54 2.21 9.41
N PHE A 30 -5.99 1.47 8.41
CA PHE A 30 -7.32 1.65 7.80
C PHE A 30 -8.34 0.62 8.29
N ALA A 31 -7.98 -0.23 9.26
CA ALA A 31 -8.86 -1.30 9.72
C ALA A 31 -10.20 -0.79 10.26
N ASP A 32 -10.21 0.40 10.86
CA ASP A 32 -11.43 1.01 11.40
C ASP A 32 -12.36 1.58 10.30
N PHE A 33 -11.85 1.74 9.09
CA PHE A 33 -12.60 2.35 7.98
C PHE A 33 -12.97 1.35 6.90
N VAL A 34 -12.19 0.28 6.75
CA VAL A 34 -12.33 -0.70 5.68
C VAL A 34 -12.27 -2.10 6.28
N PRO A 35 -13.23 -2.99 5.95
CA PRO A 35 -13.15 -4.39 6.37
C PRO A 35 -12.03 -5.09 5.61
N LEU A 36 -10.84 -5.19 6.21
CA LEU A 36 -9.64 -5.73 5.55
C LEU A 36 -9.82 -7.16 5.06
N ASP A 37 -10.63 -7.96 5.75
CA ASP A 37 -10.91 -9.33 5.35
C ASP A 37 -11.87 -9.41 4.15
N GLY A 38 -12.43 -8.29 3.72
CA GLY A 38 -13.28 -8.23 2.53
C GLY A 38 -12.53 -8.12 1.22
N ILE A 39 -11.23 -7.80 1.25
CA ILE A 39 -10.41 -7.68 0.04
C ILE A 39 -9.47 -8.87 -0.11
N GLY A 40 -9.05 -9.14 -1.34
CA GLY A 40 -8.24 -10.30 -1.68
C GLY A 40 -6.81 -10.22 -1.20
N GLY A 41 -6.23 -9.03 -1.15
CA GLY A 41 -4.86 -8.87 -0.71
C GLY A 41 -4.51 -7.42 -0.45
N ILE A 42 -3.40 -7.20 0.26
CA ILE A 42 -2.89 -5.88 0.58
C ILE A 42 -1.45 -5.79 0.12
N ILE A 43 -1.15 -4.80 -0.71
CA ILE A 43 0.23 -4.49 -1.09
C ILE A 43 0.65 -3.32 -0.22
N VAL A 44 1.55 -3.59 0.70
CA VAL A 44 1.97 -2.61 1.69
C VAL A 44 3.01 -1.65 1.12
N LYS A 45 3.32 -0.65 1.91
CA LYS A 45 4.37 0.33 1.64
C LYS A 45 5.71 -0.36 1.33
N GLY A 46 6.45 0.21 0.38
CA GLY A 46 7.81 -0.25 0.09
C GLY A 46 8.65 -0.22 1.35
N THR A 47 9.31 -1.35 1.65
CA THR A 47 9.93 -1.56 2.96
C THR A 47 11.36 -2.02 2.78
N THR A 48 12.29 -1.41 3.54
CA THR A 48 13.69 -1.76 3.58
C THR A 48 13.98 -2.66 4.80
N LEU A 49 15.14 -3.29 4.83
CA LEU A 49 15.51 -4.16 5.95
C LEU A 49 15.53 -3.37 7.27
N ASN A 50 16.19 -2.24 7.26
CA ASN A 50 16.26 -1.34 8.41
C ASN A 50 15.29 -0.18 8.24
N PRO A 51 14.80 0.44 9.33
CA PRO A 51 13.98 1.64 9.24
C PRO A 51 14.67 2.74 8.44
N ARG A 52 13.88 3.51 7.69
CA ARG A 52 14.39 4.61 6.87
C ARG A 52 13.49 5.84 7.05
N GLU A 53 14.09 6.96 7.39
CA GLU A 53 13.36 8.20 7.62
C GLU A 53 12.92 8.90 6.33
N GLY A 54 13.57 8.54 5.21
CA GLY A 54 13.32 9.19 3.93
C GLY A 54 14.11 10.49 3.79
N ASN A 55 13.71 11.29 2.81
CA ASN A 55 14.37 12.56 2.51
C ASN A 55 13.95 13.66 3.48
N ASP A 56 14.76 14.70 3.59
CA ASP A 56 14.43 15.89 4.36
C ASP A 56 13.24 16.64 3.76
N TYR A 57 12.54 17.40 4.60
CA TYR A 57 11.47 18.28 4.15
C TYR A 57 12.05 19.57 3.54
N PRO A 58 11.36 20.22 2.56
CA PRO A 58 10.08 19.78 1.97
C PRO A 58 10.27 18.66 0.98
N ARG A 59 9.33 17.74 0.92
CA ARG A 59 9.40 16.58 0.03
C ARG A 59 8.12 16.32 -0.75
N MET A 60 7.19 17.28 -0.70
CA MET A 60 5.97 17.29 -1.49
C MET A 60 5.72 18.70 -2.00
N ALA A 61 5.27 18.82 -3.26
CA ALA A 61 4.96 20.10 -3.88
C ALA A 61 3.72 19.95 -4.75
N GLU A 62 2.80 20.89 -4.61
CA GLU A 62 1.60 20.93 -5.42
C GLU A 62 1.94 21.46 -6.82
N THR A 63 1.29 20.89 -7.85
CA THR A 63 1.38 21.33 -9.23
C THR A 63 -0.01 21.71 -9.74
N ALA A 64 -0.08 22.23 -10.97
CA ALA A 64 -1.37 22.65 -11.56
C ALA A 64 -2.37 21.50 -11.66
N SER A 65 -1.90 20.24 -11.86
CA SER A 65 -2.76 19.08 -12.09
C SER A 65 -2.51 17.95 -11.10
N GLY A 66 -1.79 18.18 -10.02
CA GLY A 66 -1.48 17.12 -9.08
C GLY A 66 -0.41 17.51 -8.08
N MET A 67 0.47 16.57 -7.77
CA MET A 67 1.47 16.74 -6.74
C MET A 67 2.75 16.00 -7.10
N LEU A 68 3.89 16.58 -6.81
CA LEU A 68 5.19 15.93 -6.88
C LEU A 68 5.64 15.55 -5.49
N ASN A 69 6.34 14.42 -5.38
CA ASN A 69 6.91 14.02 -4.10
C ASN A 69 8.30 13.41 -4.27
N CYS A 70 9.09 13.48 -3.21
CA CYS A 70 10.37 12.79 -3.10
C CYS A 70 10.52 12.29 -1.65
N VAL A 71 9.60 11.45 -1.23
CA VAL A 71 9.55 10.94 0.15
C VAL A 71 10.80 10.14 0.51
N GLY A 72 11.35 9.37 -0.43
CA GLY A 72 12.62 8.66 -0.22
C GLY A 72 12.49 7.37 0.56
N LEU A 73 11.45 6.57 0.30
CA LEU A 73 11.23 5.27 0.91
C LEU A 73 11.13 5.31 2.44
N GLN A 74 10.48 6.33 2.98
CA GLN A 74 10.22 6.36 4.43
C GLN A 74 9.44 5.12 4.85
N ASN A 75 9.97 4.36 5.81
CA ASN A 75 9.30 3.16 6.31
C ASN A 75 9.91 2.74 7.65
N LYS A 76 9.22 1.80 8.31
CA LYS A 76 9.61 1.31 9.65
C LYS A 76 10.58 0.12 9.61
N GLY A 77 10.95 -0.34 8.43
CA GLY A 77 11.77 -1.53 8.28
C GLY A 77 10.96 -2.83 8.39
N VAL A 78 11.65 -3.93 8.23
CA VAL A 78 11.04 -5.27 8.33
C VAL A 78 10.72 -5.62 9.78
#